data_dabe3cda3e0870b68dfb44b04ac803a9
#
_entry.id   dabe3cda3e0870b68dfb44b04ac803a9
#
_cell.length_a   1.000
_cell.length_b   1.000
_cell.length_c   1.000
_cell.angle_alpha   90.00
_cell.angle_beta   90.00
_cell.angle_gamma   90.00
#
_symmetry.space_group_name_H-M   'P 1'
#
loop_
_entity.id
_entity.type
_entity.pdbx_description
1 polymer ?
#
loop_
_entity_poly.entity_id
_entity_poly.type
_entity_poly.pdbx_seq_one_letter_code
_entity_poly.pdbx_strand_id
1 'polypeptide(L)'
;MAFCFAIAIFTTAVNSALAHDSAADTQEGVASFYSDRFQGATTASGDAFDQQSLTAAHPSLPFGSKVLVKRPDTGQEVEVLINDRGPYVQGRIIDLSKSAARELGMLSRGVAPVMVTRLD
;
A
#
# COMPACT_ATOMS: atom_id res chain seq x y z
N MET A 1 15.50 48.73 -15.69
CA MET A 1 14.84 48.60 -14.64
C MET A 1 13.97 47.43 -14.50
N ALA A 2 13.49 46.82 -15.28
CA ALA A 2 12.53 45.82 -15.06
C ALA A 2 13.09 44.47 -15.25
N PHE A 3 13.88 44.05 -14.44
CA PHE A 3 14.46 42.81 -14.71
C PHE A 3 14.32 41.85 -13.64
N CYS A 4 13.63 42.05 -12.67
CA CYS A 4 13.69 41.14 -11.58
C CYS A 4 12.70 40.04 -11.63
N PHE A 5 11.92 39.91 -12.66
CA PHE A 5 10.91 38.95 -12.54
C PHE A 5 11.29 37.58 -12.88
N ALA A 6 12.26 37.33 -13.56
CA ALA A 6 12.54 36.00 -14.07
C ALA A 6 12.73 34.98 -13.00
N ILE A 7 13.00 35.41 -11.81
CA ILE A 7 13.38 34.49 -10.79
C ILE A 7 12.23 33.69 -10.23
N ALA A 8 11.08 34.29 -10.18
CA ALA A 8 9.96 33.63 -9.56
C ALA A 8 9.55 32.35 -10.25
N ILE A 9 9.89 32.21 -11.50
CA ILE A 9 9.41 31.09 -12.27
C ILE A 9 10.02 29.76 -11.87
N PHE A 10 11.24 29.77 -11.40
CA PHE A 10 11.90 28.54 -11.06
C PHE A 10 11.26 27.81 -9.90
N THR A 11 10.90 28.52 -8.89
CA THR A 11 10.36 27.89 -7.69
C THR A 11 9.13 27.09 -7.98
N THR A 12 8.30 27.56 -8.88
CA THR A 12 7.08 26.86 -9.20
C THR A 12 7.33 25.51 -9.85
N ALA A 13 8.32 25.44 -10.71
CA ALA A 13 8.62 24.19 -11.40
C ALA A 13 9.08 23.11 -10.43
N VAL A 14 9.86 23.47 -9.45
CA VAL A 14 10.35 22.51 -8.49
C VAL A 14 9.22 21.92 -7.66
N ASN A 15 8.30 22.77 -7.24
CA ASN A 15 7.18 22.29 -6.45
C ASN A 15 6.28 21.32 -7.21
N SER A 16 6.10 21.58 -8.49
CA SER A 16 5.30 20.69 -9.31
C SER A 16 5.93 19.30 -9.42
N ALA A 17 7.21 19.23 -9.54
CA ALA A 17 7.89 17.96 -9.67
C ALA A 17 7.77 17.13 -8.40
N LEU A 18 7.88 17.76 -7.24
CA LEU A 18 7.75 17.03 -5.97
C LEU A 18 6.35 16.48 -5.77
N ALA A 19 5.35 17.26 -6.08
CA ALA A 19 3.97 16.82 -5.93
C ALA A 19 3.67 15.65 -6.88
N HIS A 20 4.23 15.69 -8.08
CA HIS A 20 4.02 14.63 -9.06
C HIS A 20 4.64 13.32 -8.59
N ASP A 21 5.81 13.35 -8.00
CA ASP A 21 6.49 12.16 -7.52
C ASP A 21 5.70 11.48 -6.39
N SER A 22 5.14 12.26 -5.49
CA SER A 22 4.33 11.71 -4.41
C SER A 22 3.12 10.97 -4.94
N ALA A 23 2.46 11.50 -5.95
CA ALA A 23 1.27 10.89 -6.50
C ALA A 23 1.58 9.55 -7.18
N ALA A 24 2.79 9.39 -7.72
CA ALA A 24 3.15 8.17 -8.44
C ALA A 24 3.31 6.97 -7.52
N ASP A 25 3.43 7.16 -6.21
CA ASP A 25 3.65 6.06 -5.27
C ASP A 25 2.36 5.52 -4.67
N THR A 26 1.21 5.98 -5.11
CA THR A 26 -0.08 5.57 -4.58
C THR A 26 -0.85 4.74 -5.58
N GLN A 27 -1.42 3.62 -5.13
CA GLN A 27 -2.24 2.72 -5.92
C GLN A 27 -3.63 2.61 -5.30
N GLU A 28 -4.67 2.56 -6.14
CA GLU A 28 -6.04 2.34 -5.66
C GLU A 28 -6.55 1.01 -6.15
N GLY A 29 -7.29 0.32 -5.33
CA GLY A 29 -7.88 -0.96 -5.70
C GLY A 29 -8.57 -1.61 -4.51
N VAL A 30 -8.74 -2.92 -4.60
CA VAL A 30 -9.44 -3.69 -3.57
C VAL A 30 -8.44 -4.54 -2.81
N ALA A 31 -8.58 -4.53 -1.47
CA ALA A 31 -7.83 -5.42 -0.59
C ALA A 31 -8.70 -6.61 -0.19
N SER A 32 -8.05 -7.76 -0.02
CA SER A 32 -8.64 -8.91 0.63
C SER A 32 -7.67 -9.38 1.71
N PHE A 33 -7.93 -10.50 2.38
CA PHE A 33 -7.00 -11.02 3.37
C PHE A 33 -6.93 -12.54 3.29
N TYR A 34 -5.84 -13.10 3.84
CA TYR A 34 -5.54 -14.51 3.76
C TYR A 34 -6.52 -15.36 4.56
N SER A 35 -6.84 -16.54 4.03
CA SER A 35 -7.55 -17.57 4.78
C SER A 35 -6.63 -18.14 5.87
N ASP A 36 -7.23 -18.58 6.98
CA ASP A 36 -6.48 -19.16 8.10
C ASP A 36 -5.70 -20.43 7.71
N ARG A 37 -6.09 -21.08 6.64
CA ARG A 37 -5.37 -22.28 6.17
C ARG A 37 -3.95 -22.00 5.75
N PHE A 38 -3.60 -20.74 5.51
CA PHE A 38 -2.25 -20.35 5.10
C PHE A 38 -1.32 -20.10 6.29
N GLN A 39 -1.84 -20.15 7.52
CA GLN A 39 -0.99 -19.95 8.70
C GLN A 39 0.18 -20.94 8.68
N GLY A 40 1.39 -20.41 8.77
CA GLY A 40 2.62 -21.21 8.75
C GLY A 40 3.15 -21.57 7.39
N ALA A 41 2.40 -21.30 6.30
CA ALA A 41 2.85 -21.59 4.95
C ALA A 41 4.01 -20.68 4.57
N THR A 42 4.91 -21.19 3.72
CA THR A 42 6.04 -20.39 3.26
C THR A 42 5.57 -19.37 2.22
N THR A 43 5.90 -18.10 2.46
CA THR A 43 5.59 -17.02 1.53
C THR A 43 6.65 -16.96 0.42
N ALA A 44 6.39 -16.13 -0.61
CA ALA A 44 7.32 -15.98 -1.71
C ALA A 44 8.67 -15.41 -1.28
N SER A 45 8.72 -14.67 -0.18
CA SER A 45 9.98 -14.15 0.36
C SER A 45 10.78 -15.19 1.14
N GLY A 46 10.18 -16.35 1.44
CA GLY A 46 10.80 -17.38 2.24
C GLY A 46 10.39 -17.38 3.69
N ASP A 47 9.65 -16.38 4.14
CA ASP A 47 9.16 -16.29 5.52
C ASP A 47 7.98 -17.22 5.73
N ALA A 48 7.79 -17.68 6.96
CA ALA A 48 6.54 -18.35 7.33
C ALA A 48 5.44 -17.31 7.47
N PHE A 49 4.28 -17.57 6.88
CA PHE A 49 3.14 -16.64 7.00
C PHE A 49 2.55 -16.69 8.39
N ASP A 50 2.28 -15.52 8.96
CA ASP A 50 1.69 -15.40 10.29
C ASP A 50 0.54 -14.40 10.26
N GLN A 51 -0.68 -14.90 10.51
CA GLN A 51 -1.87 -14.06 10.53
C GLN A 51 -1.83 -12.96 11.60
N GLN A 52 -0.97 -13.10 12.60
CA GLN A 52 -0.86 -12.11 13.68
C GLN A 52 0.13 -11.00 13.38
N SER A 53 0.92 -11.14 12.33
CA SER A 53 1.88 -10.12 11.92
C SER A 53 1.22 -9.14 10.95
N LEU A 54 1.75 -7.92 10.87
CA LEU A 54 1.23 -6.91 9.94
C LEU A 54 1.98 -7.02 8.62
N THR A 55 1.57 -7.98 7.80
CA THR A 55 2.20 -8.24 6.51
C THR A 55 1.17 -8.35 5.40
N ALA A 56 1.65 -8.35 4.16
CA ALA A 56 0.77 -8.43 3.00
C ALA A 56 1.48 -8.99 1.79
N ALA A 57 0.68 -9.48 0.84
CA ALA A 57 1.14 -9.85 -0.49
C ALA A 57 0.84 -8.72 -1.46
N HIS A 58 1.77 -8.44 -2.36
CA HIS A 58 1.60 -7.47 -3.43
C HIS A 58 2.20 -8.05 -4.71
N PRO A 59 1.60 -7.77 -5.88
CA PRO A 59 2.07 -8.40 -7.13
C PRO A 59 3.48 -8.01 -7.55
N SER A 60 3.94 -6.81 -7.20
CA SER A 60 5.19 -6.31 -7.78
C SER A 60 6.13 -5.58 -6.84
N LEU A 61 5.67 -5.08 -5.70
CA LEU A 61 6.56 -4.32 -4.81
C LEU A 61 7.66 -5.23 -4.23
N PRO A 62 8.88 -4.72 -4.09
CA PRO A 62 9.96 -5.54 -3.53
C PRO A 62 9.64 -6.05 -2.14
N PHE A 63 10.10 -7.26 -1.81
CA PHE A 63 9.96 -7.77 -0.45
C PHE A 63 10.69 -6.85 0.52
N GLY A 64 10.09 -6.61 1.67
CA GLY A 64 10.61 -5.67 2.63
C GLY A 64 10.07 -4.26 2.47
N SER A 65 9.31 -3.99 1.40
CA SER A 65 8.68 -2.69 1.23
C SER A 65 7.66 -2.45 2.34
N LYS A 66 7.66 -1.26 2.90
CA LYS A 66 6.63 -0.83 3.85
C LYS A 66 5.61 0.02 3.12
N VAL A 67 4.35 -0.29 3.33
CA VAL A 67 3.27 0.46 2.70
C VAL A 67 2.21 0.83 3.71
N LEU A 68 1.60 1.99 3.48
CA LEU A 68 0.42 2.40 4.22
C LEU A 68 -0.80 2.00 3.42
N VAL A 69 -1.70 1.25 4.04
CA VAL A 69 -2.97 0.83 3.43
C VAL A 69 -4.07 1.61 4.12
N LYS A 70 -4.82 2.38 3.34
CA LYS A 70 -5.87 3.24 3.88
C LYS A 70 -7.18 2.95 3.19
N ARG A 71 -8.25 2.85 3.97
CA ARG A 71 -9.62 2.76 3.44
C ARG A 71 -10.17 4.19 3.29
N PRO A 72 -10.39 4.67 2.06
CA PRO A 72 -10.92 6.02 1.88
C PRO A 72 -12.35 6.18 2.38
N ASP A 73 -13.11 5.06 2.46
CA ASP A 73 -14.51 5.12 2.91
C ASP A 73 -14.65 5.27 4.42
N THR A 74 -13.67 4.84 5.20
CA THR A 74 -13.74 4.95 6.67
C THR A 74 -12.63 5.78 7.27
N GLY A 75 -11.52 5.96 6.56
CA GLY A 75 -10.35 6.63 7.08
C GLY A 75 -9.42 5.73 7.89
N GLN A 76 -9.78 4.47 8.11
CA GLN A 76 -8.91 3.53 8.81
C GLN A 76 -7.67 3.21 7.99
N GLU A 77 -6.54 3.04 8.65
CA GLU A 77 -5.29 2.76 7.95
C GLU A 77 -4.40 1.84 8.78
N VAL A 78 -3.48 1.15 8.09
CA VAL A 78 -2.51 0.26 8.72
C VAL A 78 -1.25 0.23 7.88
N GLU A 79 -0.10 0.14 8.54
CA GLU A 79 1.18 -0.02 7.87
C GLU A 79 1.54 -1.51 7.85
N VAL A 80 1.94 -2.03 6.68
CA VAL A 80 2.27 -3.44 6.53
C VAL A 80 3.58 -3.60 5.78
N LEU A 81 4.21 -4.77 5.98
CA LEU A 81 5.41 -5.17 5.28
C LEU A 81 5.06 -6.12 4.16
N ILE A 82 5.56 -5.87 2.96
CA ILE A 82 5.33 -6.77 1.83
C ILE A 82 6.31 -7.94 1.91
N ASN A 83 5.78 -9.15 2.01
CA ASN A 83 6.62 -10.36 2.07
C ASN A 83 6.12 -11.51 1.21
N ASP A 84 5.13 -11.25 0.35
CA ASP A 84 4.58 -12.31 -0.49
C ASP A 84 4.13 -11.72 -1.82
N ARG A 85 3.79 -12.60 -2.77
CA ARG A 85 3.34 -12.24 -4.12
C ARG A 85 1.87 -12.57 -4.31
N GLY A 86 1.20 -11.73 -5.08
CA GLY A 86 -0.24 -11.78 -5.32
C GLY A 86 -0.89 -10.53 -4.74
N PRO A 87 -2.17 -10.41 -4.91
CA PRO A 87 -3.09 -11.28 -5.64
C PRO A 87 -3.00 -11.08 -7.15
N TYR A 88 -3.42 -12.11 -7.90
CA TYR A 88 -3.46 -12.03 -9.37
C TYR A 88 -4.90 -12.06 -9.86
N VAL A 89 -5.76 -11.39 -9.15
CA VAL A 89 -7.18 -11.27 -9.47
C VAL A 89 -7.43 -9.81 -9.86
N GLN A 90 -8.08 -9.61 -10.99
CA GLN A 90 -8.31 -8.26 -11.50
C GLN A 90 -9.05 -7.41 -10.47
N GLY A 91 -8.56 -6.20 -10.24
CA GLY A 91 -9.15 -5.27 -9.29
C GLY A 91 -8.61 -5.41 -7.86
N ARG A 92 -8.06 -6.56 -7.49
CA ARG A 92 -7.45 -6.75 -6.18
C ARG A 92 -5.97 -6.43 -6.27
N ILE A 93 -5.50 -5.58 -5.37
CA ILE A 93 -4.10 -5.11 -5.42
C ILE A 93 -3.27 -5.53 -4.22
N ILE A 94 -3.89 -6.04 -3.16
CA ILE A 94 -3.15 -6.42 -1.96
C ILE A 94 -3.95 -7.47 -1.19
N ASP A 95 -3.25 -8.47 -0.66
CA ASP A 95 -3.83 -9.45 0.27
C ASP A 95 -3.18 -9.25 1.62
N LEU A 96 -3.97 -8.92 2.63
CA LEU A 96 -3.50 -8.57 3.95
C LEU A 96 -3.50 -9.77 4.88
N SER A 97 -2.62 -9.75 5.89
CA SER A 97 -2.79 -10.66 7.02
C SER A 97 -4.09 -10.33 7.74
N LYS A 98 -4.60 -11.29 8.50
CA LYS A 98 -5.84 -11.08 9.24
C LYS A 98 -5.70 -9.93 10.25
N SER A 99 -4.54 -9.82 10.89
CA SER A 99 -4.26 -8.75 11.82
C SER A 99 -4.37 -7.38 11.15
N ALA A 100 -3.80 -7.24 9.95
CA ALA A 100 -3.89 -6.00 9.19
C ALA A 100 -5.33 -5.71 8.77
N ALA A 101 -6.05 -6.74 8.32
CA ALA A 101 -7.45 -6.58 7.93
C ALA A 101 -8.32 -6.16 9.12
N ARG A 102 -8.00 -6.65 10.31
CA ARG A 102 -8.71 -6.26 11.54
C ARG A 102 -8.51 -4.78 11.82
N GLU A 103 -7.28 -4.28 11.65
CA GLU A 103 -6.99 -2.85 11.83
C GLU A 103 -7.80 -1.99 10.87
N LEU A 104 -8.08 -2.50 9.69
CA LEU A 104 -8.89 -1.80 8.70
C LEU A 104 -10.39 -2.01 8.88
N GLY A 105 -10.79 -2.77 9.88
CA GLY A 105 -12.20 -3.01 10.14
C GLY A 105 -12.91 -3.78 9.04
N MET A 106 -12.21 -4.63 8.28
CA MET A 106 -12.80 -5.28 7.11
C MET A 106 -13.02 -6.79 7.25
N LEU A 107 -12.87 -7.34 8.46
CA LEU A 107 -12.98 -8.79 8.62
C LEU A 107 -14.34 -9.33 8.22
N SER A 108 -15.43 -8.63 8.54
CA SER A 108 -16.76 -9.11 8.22
C SER A 108 -17.12 -8.92 6.75
N ARG A 109 -16.53 -7.93 6.10
CA ARG A 109 -16.78 -7.69 4.67
C ARG A 109 -15.98 -8.62 3.77
N GLY A 110 -14.81 -9.01 4.20
CA GLY A 110 -13.89 -9.82 3.40
C GLY A 110 -13.04 -9.04 2.42
N VAL A 111 -13.55 -7.96 1.87
CA VAL A 111 -12.84 -7.07 0.93
C VAL A 111 -13.16 -5.63 1.27
N ALA A 112 -12.28 -4.72 0.87
CA ALA A 112 -12.52 -3.29 1.07
C ALA A 112 -11.76 -2.48 0.02
N PRO A 113 -12.30 -1.31 -0.36
CA PRO A 113 -11.54 -0.40 -1.22
C PRO A 113 -10.40 0.19 -0.43
N VAL A 114 -9.23 0.27 -1.03
CA VAL A 114 -8.05 0.80 -0.34
C VAL A 114 -7.19 1.64 -1.28
N MET A 115 -6.39 2.50 -0.66
CA MET A 115 -5.28 3.19 -1.30
C MET A 115 -4.00 2.67 -0.64
N VAL A 116 -3.03 2.25 -1.45
CA VAL A 116 -1.76 1.72 -0.98
C VAL A 116 -0.67 2.69 -1.35
N THR A 117 0.04 3.21 -0.35
CA THR A 117 1.10 4.18 -0.55
C THR A 117 2.41 3.62 -0.01
N ARG A 118 3.44 3.62 -0.84
CA ARG A 118 4.75 3.15 -0.43
C ARG A 118 5.40 4.17 0.49
N LEU A 119 6.01 3.69 1.58
CA LEU A 119 6.59 4.56 2.61
C LEU A 119 8.12 4.68 2.55
N ASP A 120 8.79 3.78 1.84
CA ASP A 120 10.27 3.77 1.80
C ASP A 120 10.88 4.17 0.47
#